data_100914d1999780e08b76e836ff4283cd
#
_entry.id   100914d1999780e08b76e836ff4283cd
#
_cell.length_a   1.000
_cell.length_b   1.000
_cell.length_c   1.000
_cell.angle_alpha   90.00
_cell.angle_beta   90.00
_cell.angle_gamma   90.00
#
_symmetry.space_group_name_H-M   'P 1'
#
loop_
_entity.id
_entity.type
_entity.pdbx_description
1 polymer ?
#
loop_
_entity_poly.entity_id
_entity_poly.type
_entity_poly.pdbx_seq_one_letter_code
_entity_poly.pdbx_strand_id
1 'polypeptide(L)'
;SSFLELDDDYTAFDFRFEKSGKLAAEHCTNLDRLFEAMLNFLYESGSLVVALSQGGDYIGGLNGKYFAKKLSRKAMNAFFCRVDRPFSFFGSINEDVNMYVTLGSRGEKIFSVTDASLIQKETQANAGGLTDIYLDVGTYVKSFYSVMTMPSCVTVDMMGLHF
;
A
#
# COMPACT_ATOMS: atom_id res chain seq x y z
N SER A 1 5.06 19.11 -11.00
CA SER A 1 3.66 18.78 -10.68
C SER A 1 3.53 17.31 -10.27
N SER A 2 2.47 17.00 -9.54
CA SER A 2 2.14 15.71 -8.99
C SER A 2 0.64 15.44 -9.12
N PHE A 3 0.24 14.21 -8.94
CA PHE A 3 -1.15 13.79 -8.85
C PHE A 3 -1.31 12.77 -7.73
N LEU A 4 -2.53 12.60 -7.27
CA LEU A 4 -2.94 11.58 -6.33
C LEU A 4 -3.93 10.65 -7.03
N GLU A 5 -3.65 9.36 -7.02
CA GLU A 5 -4.55 8.32 -7.46
C GLU A 5 -5.24 7.70 -6.24
N LEU A 6 -6.54 7.71 -6.23
CA LEU A 6 -7.40 7.16 -5.18
C LEU A 6 -8.38 6.16 -5.80
N ASP A 7 -8.66 5.11 -5.06
CA ASP A 7 -9.74 4.17 -5.36
C ASP A 7 -11.08 4.69 -4.80
N ASP A 8 -12.20 4.18 -5.28
CA ASP A 8 -13.56 4.63 -4.93
C ASP A 8 -14.14 3.95 -3.68
N ASP A 9 -13.41 3.03 -3.08
CA ASP A 9 -13.83 2.27 -1.90
C ASP A 9 -13.29 2.82 -0.57
N TYR A 10 -12.53 3.92 -0.59
CA TYR A 10 -12.00 4.54 0.61
C TYR A 10 -13.08 5.28 1.39
N THR A 11 -13.11 5.06 2.70
CA THR A 11 -14.12 5.63 3.60
C THR A 11 -13.57 6.68 4.55
N ALA A 12 -12.28 6.59 4.90
CA ALA A 12 -11.65 7.51 5.82
C ALA A 12 -10.11 7.46 5.73
N PHE A 13 -9.49 8.46 6.34
CA PHE A 13 -8.06 8.54 6.58
C PHE A 13 -7.81 8.75 8.06
N ASP A 14 -6.89 7.99 8.66
CA ASP A 14 -6.55 8.07 10.06
C ASP A 14 -5.06 8.34 10.26
N PHE A 15 -4.73 9.17 11.24
CA PHE A 15 -3.39 9.21 11.80
C PHE A 15 -3.15 8.02 12.72
N ARG A 16 -1.92 7.50 12.71
CA ARG A 16 -1.49 6.36 13.52
C ARG A 16 -0.30 6.76 14.37
N PHE A 17 -0.42 6.64 15.69
CA PHE A 17 0.60 7.07 16.64
C PHE A 17 0.58 6.23 17.92
N GLU A 18 1.65 6.37 18.70
CA GLU A 18 1.71 5.77 20.03
C GLU A 18 0.96 6.64 21.05
N LYS A 19 0.11 6.02 21.84
CA LYS A 19 -0.56 6.66 22.98
C LYS A 19 -0.60 5.69 24.16
N SER A 20 0.06 6.06 25.25
CA SER A 20 0.10 5.25 26.50
C SER A 20 0.54 3.80 26.27
N GLY A 21 1.58 3.59 25.46
CA GLY A 21 2.14 2.27 25.18
C GLY A 21 1.30 1.42 24.21
N LYS A 22 0.32 2.00 23.54
CA LYS A 22 -0.53 1.32 22.54
C LYS A 22 -0.56 2.09 21.22
N LEU A 23 -0.76 1.35 20.14
CA LEU A 23 -1.03 1.95 18.84
C LEU A 23 -2.45 2.53 18.86
N ALA A 24 -2.55 3.83 18.61
CA ALA A 24 -3.81 4.57 18.54
C ALA A 24 -4.08 5.03 17.09
N ALA A 25 -5.33 5.32 16.82
CA ALA A 25 -5.80 5.94 15.61
C ALA A 25 -6.63 7.19 15.93
N GLU A 26 -6.50 8.22 15.12
CA GLU A 26 -7.31 9.43 15.16
C GLU A 26 -7.73 9.81 13.76
N HIS A 27 -9.02 10.09 13.58
CA HIS A 27 -9.56 10.43 12.28
C HIS A 27 -8.98 11.74 11.76
N CYS A 28 -8.49 11.70 10.51
CA CYS A 28 -7.95 12.88 9.85
C CYS A 28 -9.09 13.77 9.35
N THR A 29 -9.25 14.95 9.96
CA THR A 29 -10.26 15.95 9.58
C THR A 29 -9.75 17.00 8.61
N ASN A 30 -8.43 17.05 8.37
CA ASN A 30 -7.80 18.01 7.47
C ASN A 30 -6.94 17.28 6.43
N LEU A 31 -7.59 16.87 5.34
CA LEU A 31 -6.94 16.14 4.25
C LEU A 31 -5.90 16.99 3.52
N ASP A 32 -6.10 18.28 3.40
CA ASP A 32 -5.15 19.17 2.70
C ASP A 32 -3.77 19.11 3.37
N ARG A 33 -3.73 19.18 4.70
CA ARG A 33 -2.47 19.07 5.45
C ARG A 33 -1.82 17.70 5.34
N LEU A 34 -2.63 16.65 5.35
CA LEU A 34 -2.11 15.29 5.14
C LEU A 34 -1.50 15.15 3.74
N PHE A 35 -2.22 15.58 2.72
CA PHE A 35 -1.77 15.47 1.33
C PHE A 35 -0.55 16.36 1.05
N GLU A 36 -0.51 17.56 1.61
CA GLU A 36 0.66 18.43 1.54
C GLU A 36 1.89 17.77 2.17
N ALA A 37 1.75 17.17 3.34
CA ALA A 37 2.85 16.45 4.00
C ALA A 37 3.34 15.26 3.15
N MET A 38 2.43 14.50 2.55
CA MET A 38 2.77 13.39 1.65
C MET A 38 3.50 13.86 0.39
N LEU A 39 3.07 14.98 -0.21
CA LEU A 39 3.73 15.58 -1.37
C LEU A 39 5.10 16.12 -1.02
N ASN A 40 5.26 16.79 0.12
CA ASN A 40 6.56 17.25 0.59
C ASN A 40 7.51 16.08 0.77
N PHE A 41 7.07 15.00 1.41
CA PHE A 41 7.87 13.79 1.56
C PHE A 41 8.24 13.15 0.21
N LEU A 42 7.30 13.09 -0.74
CA LEU A 42 7.55 12.60 -2.10
C LEU A 42 8.73 13.32 -2.77
N TYR A 43 8.74 14.65 -2.68
CA TYR A 43 9.77 15.46 -3.32
C TYR A 43 11.09 15.47 -2.56
N GLU A 44 11.06 15.63 -1.25
CA GLU A 44 12.27 15.69 -0.41
C GLU A 44 13.01 14.36 -0.36
N SER A 45 12.30 13.23 -0.32
CA SER A 45 12.92 11.89 -0.36
C SER A 45 13.44 11.50 -1.76
N GLY A 46 13.03 12.20 -2.80
CA GLY A 46 13.27 11.84 -4.19
C GLY A 46 12.58 10.53 -4.59
N SER A 47 11.46 10.19 -3.92
CA SER A 47 10.69 8.99 -4.21
C SER A 47 9.98 9.10 -5.56
N LEU A 48 9.76 7.95 -6.20
CA LEU A 48 8.90 7.84 -7.38
C LEU A 48 7.43 7.86 -6.98
N VAL A 49 7.11 7.11 -5.93
CA VAL A 49 5.76 6.99 -5.37
C VAL A 49 5.85 7.00 -3.84
N VAL A 50 4.91 7.69 -3.23
CA VAL A 50 4.62 7.59 -1.79
C VAL A 50 3.16 7.21 -1.63
N ALA A 51 2.88 6.29 -0.72
CA ALA A 51 1.54 5.77 -0.47
C ALA A 51 1.20 5.81 1.02
N LEU A 52 -0.08 5.68 1.32
CA LEU A 52 -0.57 5.49 2.69
C LEU A 52 -0.58 4.00 3.06
N SER A 53 -0.44 3.72 4.34
CA SER A 53 -0.58 2.36 4.86
C SER A 53 -2.04 1.95 4.98
N GLN A 54 -2.27 0.66 5.07
CA GLN A 54 -3.59 0.04 5.22
C GLN A 54 -3.63 -0.88 6.45
N GLY A 55 -4.80 -1.37 6.83
CA GLY A 55 -5.04 -2.12 8.07
C GLY A 55 -4.02 -3.23 8.35
N GLY A 56 -3.62 -4.00 7.35
CA GLY A 56 -2.64 -5.10 7.49
C GLY A 56 -1.24 -4.65 7.94
N ASP A 57 -0.87 -3.39 7.71
CA ASP A 57 0.43 -2.84 8.10
C ASP A 57 0.57 -2.62 9.61
N TYR A 58 -0.53 -2.67 10.33
CA TYR A 58 -0.58 -2.44 11.77
C TYR A 58 -0.70 -3.73 12.60
N ILE A 59 -0.62 -4.88 11.97
CA ILE A 59 -0.58 -6.19 12.65
C ILE A 59 0.66 -6.22 13.56
N GLY A 60 0.45 -6.55 14.85
CA GLY A 60 1.50 -6.51 15.87
C GLY A 60 1.62 -5.17 16.61
N GLY A 61 0.79 -4.18 16.29
CA GLY A 61 0.74 -2.89 16.98
C GLY A 61 2.04 -2.11 16.88
N LEU A 62 2.48 -1.48 17.98
CA LEU A 62 3.71 -0.67 18.03
C LEU A 62 4.97 -1.44 17.62
N ASN A 63 5.02 -2.72 17.94
CA ASN A 63 6.14 -3.62 17.64
C ASN A 63 5.97 -4.36 16.31
N GLY A 64 4.90 -4.06 15.59
CA GLY A 64 4.61 -4.65 14.28
C GLY A 64 5.72 -4.36 13.27
N LYS A 65 5.97 -5.34 12.40
CA LYS A 65 7.07 -5.31 11.41
C LYS A 65 7.14 -4.01 10.60
N TYR A 66 5.99 -3.46 10.24
CA TYR A 66 5.91 -2.26 9.39
C TYR A 66 5.85 -0.98 10.23
N PHE A 67 5.00 -0.91 11.24
CA PHE A 67 4.84 0.31 12.05
C PHE A 67 6.13 0.71 12.76
N ALA A 68 6.88 -0.24 13.31
CA ALA A 68 8.14 0.04 13.99
C ALA A 68 9.21 0.66 13.07
N LYS A 69 9.13 0.41 11.76
CA LYS A 69 10.05 0.96 10.76
C LYS A 69 9.65 2.32 10.21
N LYS A 70 8.42 2.75 10.45
CA LYS A 70 7.80 4.00 9.95
C LYS A 70 7.64 4.08 8.43
N LEU A 71 8.49 3.43 7.67
CA LEU A 71 8.43 3.35 6.21
C LEU A 71 8.48 1.90 5.75
N SER A 72 7.69 1.58 4.76
CA SER A 72 7.69 0.29 4.08
C SER A 72 7.98 0.48 2.59
N ARG A 73 8.83 -0.37 2.02
CA ARG A 73 9.16 -0.33 0.57
C ARG A 73 8.07 -1.02 -0.25
N LYS A 74 6.89 -0.48 -0.21
CA LYS A 74 5.73 -0.93 -0.98
C LYS A 74 4.80 0.26 -1.25
N ALA A 75 3.88 0.11 -2.19
CA ALA A 75 2.76 1.01 -2.39
C ALA A 75 1.58 0.20 -2.91
N MET A 76 0.46 0.25 -2.21
CA MET A 76 -0.71 -0.58 -2.49
C MET A 76 -1.98 0.25 -2.70
N ASN A 77 -2.01 1.47 -2.18
CA ASN A 77 -3.18 2.34 -2.21
C ASN A 77 -2.79 3.80 -2.09
N ALA A 78 -3.64 4.72 -2.58
CA ALA A 78 -3.47 6.16 -2.46
C ALA A 78 -2.07 6.60 -2.92
N PHE A 79 -1.83 6.48 -4.21
CA PHE A 79 -0.52 6.74 -4.80
C PHE A 79 -0.31 8.22 -5.05
N PHE A 80 0.62 8.83 -4.31
CA PHE A 80 1.14 10.16 -4.59
C PHE A 80 2.28 10.03 -5.60
N CYS A 81 2.06 10.50 -6.81
CA CYS A 81 2.93 10.28 -7.96
C CYS A 81 3.47 11.59 -8.52
N ARG A 82 4.64 11.52 -9.15
CA ARG A 82 5.26 12.62 -9.89
C ARG A 82 4.90 12.55 -11.36
N VAL A 83 4.49 13.68 -11.94
CA VAL A 83 4.18 13.78 -13.38
C VAL A 83 5.45 13.70 -14.24
N ASP A 84 6.58 14.21 -13.73
CA ASP A 84 7.87 14.24 -14.44
C ASP A 84 8.61 12.90 -14.42
N ARG A 85 8.10 11.89 -13.71
CA ARG A 85 8.66 10.53 -13.66
C ARG A 85 7.55 9.50 -13.87
N PRO A 86 7.03 9.38 -15.09
CA PRO A 86 5.94 8.46 -15.39
C PRO A 86 6.39 7.00 -15.25
N PHE A 87 5.49 6.15 -14.82
CA PHE A 87 5.65 4.70 -14.79
C PHE A 87 4.34 4.03 -15.19
N SER A 88 4.36 2.72 -15.37
CA SER A 88 3.17 1.95 -15.74
C SER A 88 2.96 0.81 -14.77
N PHE A 89 1.71 0.56 -14.44
CA PHE A 89 1.29 -0.70 -13.85
C PHE A 89 1.31 -1.79 -14.91
N PHE A 90 1.59 -3.00 -14.53
CA PHE A 90 1.55 -4.13 -15.45
C PHE A 90 1.03 -5.40 -14.79
N GLY A 91 0.45 -6.25 -15.63
CA GLY A 91 -0.25 -7.45 -15.20
C GLY A 91 -1.72 -7.18 -14.90
N SER A 92 -2.51 -8.24 -14.95
CA SER A 92 -3.96 -8.18 -14.68
C SER A 92 -4.30 -8.48 -13.22
N ILE A 93 -3.33 -8.95 -12.46
CA ILE A 93 -3.47 -9.36 -11.05
C ILE A 93 -2.25 -8.83 -10.30
N ASN A 94 -2.46 -8.23 -9.12
CA ASN A 94 -1.40 -7.63 -8.29
C ASN A 94 -0.54 -6.60 -9.05
N GLU A 95 -1.15 -5.80 -9.87
CA GLU A 95 -0.46 -4.76 -10.66
C GLU A 95 0.34 -3.79 -9.77
N ASP A 96 -0.17 -3.48 -8.59
CA ASP A 96 0.50 -2.70 -7.55
C ASP A 96 1.78 -3.39 -7.04
N VAL A 97 1.68 -4.67 -6.65
CA VAL A 97 2.83 -5.48 -6.20
C VAL A 97 3.86 -5.62 -7.32
N ASN A 98 3.41 -5.94 -8.52
CA ASN A 98 4.28 -6.09 -9.68
C ASN A 98 5.03 -4.79 -9.97
N MET A 99 4.35 -3.65 -9.89
CA MET A 99 4.93 -2.32 -10.08
C MET A 99 6.02 -2.04 -9.05
N TYR A 100 5.70 -2.07 -7.75
CA TYR A 100 6.69 -1.65 -6.76
C TYR A 100 7.85 -2.64 -6.61
N VAL A 101 7.65 -3.93 -6.87
CA VAL A 101 8.73 -4.92 -6.87
C VAL A 101 9.66 -4.68 -8.07
N THR A 102 9.11 -4.51 -9.27
CA THR A 102 9.92 -4.31 -10.48
C THR A 102 10.68 -2.99 -10.46
N LEU A 103 10.03 -1.90 -10.12
CA LEU A 103 10.68 -0.60 -10.06
C LEU A 103 11.65 -0.51 -8.88
N GLY A 104 11.28 -1.09 -7.74
CA GLY A 104 12.15 -1.16 -6.57
C GLY A 104 13.41 -1.99 -6.81
N SER A 105 13.34 -3.09 -7.59
CA SER A 105 14.52 -3.88 -7.98
C SER A 105 15.50 -3.12 -8.89
N ARG A 106 15.01 -2.11 -9.58
CA ARG A 106 15.81 -1.20 -10.43
C ARG A 106 16.33 0.02 -9.67
N GLY A 107 16.12 0.09 -8.35
CA GLY A 107 16.62 1.16 -7.49
C GLY A 107 15.64 2.32 -7.26
N GLU A 108 14.41 2.24 -7.77
CA GLU A 108 13.41 3.27 -7.52
C GLU A 108 12.98 3.28 -6.06
N LYS A 109 12.76 4.48 -5.53
CA LYS A 109 12.27 4.67 -4.17
C LYS A 109 10.75 4.70 -4.19
N ILE A 110 10.14 3.72 -3.57
CA ILE A 110 8.69 3.59 -3.41
C ILE A 110 8.43 3.29 -1.94
N PHE A 111 7.60 4.10 -1.28
CA PHE A 111 7.35 3.98 0.14
C PHE A 111 5.87 4.12 0.50
N SER A 112 5.42 3.32 1.47
CA SER A 112 4.25 3.63 2.28
C SER A 112 4.69 4.17 3.62
N VAL A 113 4.04 5.25 4.06
CA VAL A 113 4.20 5.82 5.40
C VAL A 113 3.25 5.12 6.36
N THR A 114 3.67 4.92 7.61
CA THR A 114 2.84 4.25 8.62
C THR A 114 2.23 5.18 9.65
N ASP A 115 2.57 6.47 9.62
CA ASP A 115 1.97 7.47 10.51
C ASP A 115 0.58 7.93 10.04
N ALA A 116 0.20 7.53 8.83
CA ALA A 116 -1.14 7.73 8.30
C ALA A 116 -1.63 6.47 7.55
N SER A 117 -2.90 6.20 7.66
CA SER A 117 -3.57 5.07 7.00
C SER A 117 -4.84 5.49 6.31
N LEU A 118 -5.19 4.75 5.29
CA LEU A 118 -6.54 4.78 4.74
C LEU A 118 -7.38 3.65 5.33
N ILE A 119 -8.70 3.88 5.37
CA ILE A 119 -9.70 2.88 5.69
C ILE A 119 -10.53 2.65 4.44
N GLN A 120 -10.60 1.41 4.00
CA GLN A 120 -11.37 0.99 2.83
C GLN A 120 -12.43 -0.03 3.23
N LYS A 121 -13.45 -0.19 2.41
CA LYS A 121 -14.41 -1.28 2.53
C LYS A 121 -13.70 -2.63 2.38
N GLU A 122 -14.31 -3.67 2.93
CA GLU A 122 -13.77 -5.02 2.75
C GLU A 122 -13.64 -5.36 1.27
N THR A 123 -12.48 -5.86 0.88
CA THR A 123 -12.22 -6.33 -0.48
C THR A 123 -13.26 -7.39 -0.84
N GLN A 124 -13.82 -7.33 -2.03
CA GLN A 124 -14.88 -8.22 -2.52
C GLN A 124 -16.30 -7.96 -1.96
N ALA A 125 -16.53 -6.85 -1.28
CA ALA A 125 -17.88 -6.46 -0.85
C ALA A 125 -18.80 -6.07 -2.02
N ASN A 126 -18.22 -5.66 -3.16
CA ASN A 126 -18.95 -5.25 -4.35
C ASN A 126 -18.82 -6.32 -5.46
N ALA A 127 -19.88 -6.53 -6.22
CA ALA A 127 -19.84 -7.35 -7.43
C ALA A 127 -19.09 -6.61 -8.55
N GLY A 128 -18.14 -7.28 -9.19
CA GLY A 128 -17.36 -6.72 -10.31
C GLY A 128 -15.83 -6.83 -10.11
N GLY A 129 -15.09 -6.39 -11.10
CA GLY A 129 -13.63 -6.44 -11.09
C GLY A 129 -13.07 -7.86 -11.15
N LEU A 130 -12.02 -8.11 -10.37
CA LEU A 130 -11.35 -9.42 -10.30
C LEU A 130 -12.06 -10.44 -9.39
N THR A 131 -13.20 -10.09 -8.79
CA THR A 131 -13.93 -10.94 -7.83
C THR A 131 -14.23 -12.33 -8.41
N ASP A 132 -14.70 -12.39 -9.65
CA ASP A 132 -15.05 -13.65 -10.30
C ASP A 132 -13.82 -14.56 -10.49
N ILE A 133 -12.69 -13.99 -10.85
CA ILE A 133 -11.42 -14.73 -10.99
C ILE A 133 -10.97 -15.28 -9.63
N TYR A 134 -11.12 -14.52 -8.55
CA TYR A 134 -10.75 -14.97 -7.20
C TYR A 134 -11.69 -16.04 -6.65
N LEU A 135 -12.97 -16.01 -7.04
CA LEU A 135 -13.92 -17.05 -6.68
C LEU A 135 -13.65 -18.36 -7.42
N ASP A 136 -13.22 -18.28 -8.69
CA ASP A 136 -12.96 -19.47 -9.53
C ASP A 136 -11.64 -20.16 -9.17
N VAL A 137 -10.58 -19.41 -8.96
CA VAL A 137 -9.21 -19.96 -8.84
C VAL A 137 -8.59 -19.78 -7.45
N GLY A 138 -9.28 -19.10 -6.54
CA GLY A 138 -8.82 -18.81 -5.19
C GLY A 138 -7.72 -17.75 -5.13
N THR A 139 -7.42 -17.30 -3.91
CA THR A 139 -6.39 -16.28 -3.65
C THR A 139 -4.95 -16.77 -3.92
N TYR A 140 -4.75 -18.06 -4.14
CA TYR A 140 -3.44 -18.62 -4.49
C TYR A 140 -2.87 -18.05 -5.77
N VAL A 141 -3.68 -17.90 -6.81
CA VAL A 141 -3.24 -17.34 -8.10
C VAL A 141 -2.70 -15.94 -7.92
N LYS A 142 -3.34 -15.14 -7.08
CA LYS A 142 -2.87 -13.79 -6.73
C LYS A 142 -1.43 -13.82 -6.19
N SER A 143 -1.14 -14.71 -5.25
CA SER A 143 0.18 -14.80 -4.63
C SER A 143 1.25 -15.30 -5.62
N PHE A 144 0.95 -16.30 -6.42
CA PHE A 144 1.88 -16.87 -7.38
C PHE A 144 2.14 -15.98 -8.59
N TYR A 145 1.19 -15.14 -8.98
CA TYR A 145 1.34 -14.27 -10.14
C TYR A 145 2.54 -13.33 -10.01
N SER A 146 2.72 -12.70 -8.86
CA SER A 146 3.87 -11.83 -8.60
C SER A 146 5.19 -12.60 -8.53
N VAL A 147 5.18 -13.84 -8.02
CA VAL A 147 6.36 -14.72 -8.05
C VAL A 147 6.76 -15.05 -9.49
N MET A 148 5.79 -15.38 -10.35
CA MET A 148 6.06 -15.66 -11.77
C MET A 148 6.64 -14.45 -12.50
N THR A 149 6.21 -13.26 -12.12
CA THR A 149 6.69 -12.00 -12.72
C THR A 149 8.11 -11.67 -12.29
N MET A 150 8.45 -11.84 -11.00
CA MET A 150 9.74 -11.47 -10.41
C MET A 150 10.22 -12.53 -9.41
N PRO A 151 10.60 -13.74 -9.86
CA PRO A 151 10.93 -14.87 -8.98
C PRO A 151 12.16 -14.63 -8.09
N SER A 152 13.07 -13.75 -8.49
CA SER A 152 14.24 -13.37 -7.69
C SER A 152 13.94 -12.37 -6.57
N CYS A 153 12.78 -11.73 -6.58
CA CYS A 153 12.42 -10.66 -5.65
C CYS A 153 11.20 -10.98 -4.80
N VAL A 154 10.40 -11.96 -5.19
CA VAL A 154 9.13 -12.29 -4.53
C VAL A 154 9.14 -13.75 -4.12
N THR A 155 8.75 -14.00 -2.87
CA THR A 155 8.51 -15.35 -2.31
C THR A 155 7.12 -15.40 -1.72
N VAL A 156 6.49 -16.56 -1.76
CA VAL A 156 5.24 -16.83 -1.06
C VAL A 156 5.56 -17.31 0.34
N ASP A 157 4.90 -16.72 1.33
CA ASP A 157 4.99 -17.12 2.72
C ASP A 157 3.59 -17.26 3.31
N MET A 158 3.43 -18.08 4.35
CA MET A 158 2.15 -18.25 5.04
C MET A 158 2.05 -17.31 6.23
N MET A 159 1.01 -16.49 6.27
CA MET A 159 0.67 -15.68 7.43
C MET A 159 -0.30 -16.44 8.34
N GLY A 160 0.26 -17.25 9.24
CA GLY A 160 -0.51 -17.93 10.27
C GLY A 160 -1.50 -18.99 9.74
N LEU A 161 -1.78 -19.98 10.55
CA LEU A 161 -2.89 -20.92 10.30
C LEU A 161 -4.13 -20.31 10.97
N HIS A 162 -4.94 -19.58 10.21
CA HIS A 162 -6.32 -19.32 10.59
C HIS A 162 -7.17 -20.42 9.95
N PHE A 163 -7.57 -21.36 10.75
CA PHE A 163 -8.67 -22.27 10.45
C PHE A 163 -9.99 -21.58 10.78
#